data_23f343a9dda1bd5d71752d64c8d13822
#
_entry.id   23f343a9dda1bd5d71752d64c8d13822
#
_cell.length_a   1.000
_cell.length_b   1.000
_cell.length_c   1.000
_cell.angle_alpha   90.00
_cell.angle_beta   90.00
_cell.angle_gamma   90.00
#
_symmetry.space_group_name_H-M   'P 1'
#
loop_
_entity.id
_entity.type
_entity.pdbx_description
1 polymer ?
#
loop_
_entity_poly.entity_id
_entity_poly.type
_entity_poly.pdbx_seq_one_letter_code
_entity_poly.pdbx_strand_id
1 'polypeptide(L)'
;LQLTRASENYFVEVKKNTNLENFVWTQRPIVIFANSEKDPNFISQIEFLSEDLQALEERDIVVLVDTNPSNSSLLRKRLRPHGFAFILIGKDGQVKLRKPSPWNIREIARVIDKMPIRQQEMDRQKQEKK
;
A
#
# COMPACT_ATOMS: atom_id res chain seq x y z
N LEU A 1 -2.44 12.04 12.79
CA LEU A 1 -2.97 12.03 11.43
C LEU A 1 -4.48 11.79 11.46
N GLN A 2 -5.24 12.78 10.98
CA GLN A 2 -6.68 12.62 10.87
C GLN A 2 -7.04 12.16 9.46
N LEU A 3 -7.59 10.97 9.37
CA LEU A 3 -8.07 10.43 8.11
C LEU A 3 -9.55 10.75 7.95
N THR A 4 -9.97 11.05 6.73
CA THR A 4 -11.40 11.20 6.43
C THR A 4 -12.05 9.81 6.50
N ARG A 5 -13.37 9.78 6.62
CA ARG A 5 -14.11 8.52 6.63
C ARG A 5 -13.89 7.71 5.35
N ALA A 6 -13.79 8.40 4.20
CA ALA A 6 -13.54 7.75 2.92
C ALA A 6 -12.16 7.08 2.89
N SER A 7 -11.13 7.74 3.44
CA SER A 7 -9.77 7.20 3.43
C SER A 7 -9.56 6.11 4.48
N GLU A 8 -10.36 6.09 5.55
CA GLU A 8 -10.24 5.06 6.61
C GLU A 8 -10.43 3.64 6.07
N ASN A 9 -11.15 3.47 4.96
CA ASN A 9 -11.36 2.16 4.34
C ASN A 9 -10.12 1.62 3.64
N TYR A 10 -9.17 2.50 3.28
CA TYR A 10 -7.97 2.14 2.52
C TYR A 10 -6.70 2.15 3.36
N PHE A 11 -6.70 2.90 4.46
CA PHE A 11 -5.53 3.07 5.32
C PHE A 11 -5.75 2.32 6.63
N VAL A 12 -4.88 1.36 6.90
CA VAL A 12 -4.99 0.49 8.07
C VAL A 12 -3.71 0.60 8.88
N GLU A 13 -3.87 0.88 10.18
CA GLU A 13 -2.73 0.89 11.09
C GLU A 13 -2.19 -0.52 11.28
N VAL A 14 -0.88 -0.69 11.12
CA VAL A 14 -0.22 -1.97 11.34
C VAL A 14 -0.23 -2.30 12.83
N LYS A 15 -0.70 -3.49 13.16
CA LYS A 15 -0.65 -4.03 14.52
C LYS A 15 0.58 -4.93 14.65
N LYS A 16 0.91 -5.30 15.88
CA LYS A 16 2.07 -6.14 16.14
C LYS A 16 2.03 -7.44 15.33
N ASN A 17 0.87 -8.02 15.15
CA ASN A 17 0.68 -9.30 14.49
C ASN A 17 0.12 -9.20 13.07
N THR A 18 0.07 -8.00 12.49
CA THR A 18 -0.41 -7.84 11.11
C THR A 18 0.43 -8.73 10.19
N ASN A 19 -0.24 -9.56 9.38
CA ASN A 19 0.41 -10.54 8.53
C ASN A 19 -0.01 -10.34 7.07
N LEU A 20 0.97 -10.25 6.18
CA LEU A 20 0.72 -10.06 4.75
C LEU A 20 -0.07 -11.22 4.12
N GLU A 21 0.03 -12.41 4.67
CA GLU A 21 -0.69 -13.57 4.15
C GLU A 21 -2.20 -13.39 4.17
N ASN A 22 -2.72 -12.53 5.06
CA ASN A 22 -4.14 -12.22 5.13
C ASN A 22 -4.66 -11.52 3.87
N PHE A 23 -3.76 -10.98 3.05
CA PHE A 23 -4.14 -10.21 1.85
C PHE A 23 -3.87 -10.95 0.55
N VAL A 24 -3.16 -12.08 0.60
CA VAL A 24 -2.79 -12.85 -0.60
C VAL A 24 -4.03 -13.19 -1.42
N TRP A 25 -3.95 -12.92 -2.72
CA TRP A 25 -4.99 -13.14 -3.73
C TRP A 25 -6.23 -12.27 -3.60
N THR A 26 -6.34 -11.47 -2.53
CA THR A 26 -7.50 -10.57 -2.36
C THR A 26 -7.13 -9.11 -2.54
N GLN A 27 -5.97 -8.69 -2.05
CA GLN A 27 -5.57 -7.28 -2.10
C GLN A 27 -4.08 -7.15 -2.39
N ARG A 28 -3.69 -5.93 -2.82
CA ARG A 28 -2.29 -5.53 -3.01
C ARG A 28 -1.91 -4.59 -1.87
N PRO A 29 -1.19 -5.06 -0.86
CA PRO A 29 -0.76 -4.15 0.20
C PRO A 29 0.30 -3.16 -0.28
N ILE A 30 0.14 -1.91 0.12
CA ILE A 30 1.22 -0.92 0.12
C ILE A 30 1.59 -0.72 1.57
N VAL A 31 2.83 -1.02 1.94
CA VAL A 31 3.29 -0.86 3.32
C VAL A 31 4.11 0.42 3.41
N ILE A 32 3.69 1.33 4.30
CA ILE A 32 4.38 2.60 4.52
C ILE A 32 4.99 2.56 5.92
N PHE A 33 6.32 2.60 5.98
CA PHE A 33 7.05 2.69 7.23
C PHE A 33 7.60 4.09 7.44
N ALA A 34 7.55 4.55 8.66
CA ALA A 34 8.22 5.79 9.08
C ALA A 34 8.54 5.67 10.56
N ASN A 35 9.46 6.49 11.04
CA ASN A 35 9.81 6.50 12.46
C ASN A 35 8.82 7.31 13.29
N SER A 36 8.00 8.14 12.63
CA SER A 36 7.02 9.02 13.29
C SER A 36 5.98 9.46 12.28
N GLU A 37 4.77 9.76 12.75
CA GLU A 37 3.72 10.38 11.93
C GLU A 37 4.12 11.79 11.44
N LYS A 38 5.11 12.39 12.08
CA LYS A 38 5.60 13.73 11.73
C LYS A 38 6.67 13.72 10.65
N ASP A 39 7.11 12.54 10.22
CA ASP A 39 8.09 12.43 9.13
C ASP A 39 7.53 13.09 7.86
N PRO A 40 8.22 14.10 7.29
CA PRO A 40 7.74 14.77 6.08
C PRO A 40 7.48 13.82 4.91
N ASN A 41 8.29 12.78 4.77
CA ASN A 41 8.08 11.77 3.72
C ASN A 41 6.79 11.00 3.95
N PHE A 42 6.49 10.68 5.21
CA PHE A 42 5.24 10.00 5.55
C PHE A 42 4.05 10.89 5.21
N ILE A 43 4.09 12.15 5.63
CA ILE A 43 3.00 13.10 5.38
C ILE A 43 2.75 13.25 3.88
N SER A 44 3.83 13.44 3.10
CA SER A 44 3.72 13.55 1.64
C SER A 44 3.15 12.29 1.02
N GLN A 45 3.58 11.11 1.49
CA GLN A 45 3.10 9.84 0.95
C GLN A 45 1.61 9.65 1.15
N ILE A 46 1.13 9.97 2.35
CA ILE A 46 -0.31 9.85 2.64
C ILE A 46 -1.11 10.83 1.77
N GLU A 47 -0.61 12.06 1.60
CA GLU A 47 -1.26 13.03 0.72
C GLU A 47 -1.33 12.53 -0.72
N PHE A 48 -0.22 11.97 -1.24
CA PHE A 48 -0.19 11.44 -2.60
C PHE A 48 -1.21 10.33 -2.81
N LEU A 49 -1.30 9.40 -1.85
CA LEU A 49 -2.26 8.30 -1.96
C LEU A 49 -3.71 8.78 -1.82
N SER A 50 -3.92 9.82 -1.00
CA SER A 50 -5.26 10.35 -0.76
C SER A 50 -5.81 11.17 -1.93
N GLU A 51 -4.96 11.54 -2.88
CA GLU A 51 -5.38 12.33 -4.06
C GLU A 51 -6.35 11.56 -4.97
N ASP A 52 -6.28 10.23 -4.98
CA ASP A 52 -7.13 9.41 -5.85
C ASP A 52 -7.46 8.08 -5.18
N LEU A 53 -8.44 8.12 -4.29
CA LEU A 53 -8.87 6.91 -3.57
C LEU A 53 -9.50 5.88 -4.50
N GLN A 54 -10.15 6.34 -5.59
CA GLN A 54 -10.73 5.44 -6.56
C GLN A 54 -9.65 4.58 -7.24
N ALA A 55 -8.49 5.16 -7.52
CA ALA A 55 -7.38 4.42 -8.10
C ALA A 55 -6.91 3.28 -7.18
N LEU A 56 -6.95 3.51 -5.86
CA LEU A 56 -6.64 2.46 -4.88
C LEU A 56 -7.69 1.36 -4.92
N GLU A 57 -8.96 1.75 -4.93
CA GLU A 57 -10.07 0.79 -4.93
C GLU A 57 -10.07 -0.08 -6.17
N GLU A 58 -9.90 0.52 -7.33
CA GLU A 58 -9.90 -0.20 -8.62
C GLU A 58 -8.81 -1.28 -8.67
N ARG A 59 -7.72 -1.09 -7.93
CA ARG A 59 -6.57 -2.00 -7.95
C ARG A 59 -6.50 -2.88 -6.71
N ASP A 60 -7.56 -2.89 -5.92
CA ASP A 60 -7.65 -3.68 -4.68
C ASP A 60 -6.47 -3.39 -3.75
N ILE A 61 -6.09 -2.12 -3.63
CA ILE A 61 -4.99 -1.70 -2.76
C ILE A 61 -5.49 -1.48 -1.34
N VAL A 62 -4.73 -2.00 -0.38
CA VAL A 62 -4.85 -1.62 1.04
C VAL A 62 -3.52 -0.99 1.45
N VAL A 63 -3.58 0.13 2.17
CA VAL A 63 -2.37 0.81 2.64
C VAL A 63 -2.18 0.49 4.11
N LEU A 64 -1.08 -0.19 4.41
CA LEU A 64 -0.71 -0.58 5.78
C LEU A 64 0.32 0.42 6.29
N VAL A 65 0.00 1.10 7.38
CA VAL A 65 0.80 2.20 7.91
C VAL A 65 1.44 1.80 9.23
N ASP A 66 2.76 1.93 9.32
CA ASP A 66 3.51 1.63 10.55
C ASP A 66 4.47 2.78 10.85
N THR A 67 4.10 3.64 11.80
CA THR A 67 4.89 4.78 12.24
C THR A 67 5.43 4.60 13.66
N ASN A 68 5.41 3.38 14.17
CA ASN A 68 5.84 3.09 15.54
C ASN A 68 6.92 2.00 15.57
N PRO A 69 8.22 2.37 15.41
CA PRO A 69 9.30 1.39 15.42
C PRO A 69 9.37 0.58 16.72
N SER A 70 9.01 1.17 17.85
CA SER A 70 9.12 0.50 19.14
C SER A 70 8.13 -0.67 19.29
N ASN A 71 7.10 -0.72 18.47
CA ASN A 71 6.13 -1.82 18.49
C ASN A 71 6.69 -3.13 17.90
N SER A 72 7.78 -3.07 17.17
CA SER A 72 8.46 -4.24 16.57
C SER A 72 7.49 -5.18 15.85
N SER A 73 6.67 -4.61 14.95
CA SER A 73 5.66 -5.39 14.22
C SER A 73 6.29 -6.52 13.40
N LEU A 74 5.51 -7.55 13.10
CA LEU A 74 5.95 -8.64 12.20
C LEU A 74 6.40 -8.09 10.85
N LEU A 75 5.72 -7.06 10.33
CA LEU A 75 6.07 -6.45 9.06
C LEU A 75 7.45 -5.79 9.13
N ARG A 76 7.78 -5.11 10.23
CA ARG A 76 9.10 -4.50 10.40
C ARG A 76 10.19 -5.57 10.45
N LYS A 77 9.93 -6.67 11.13
CA LYS A 77 10.90 -7.77 11.22
C LYS A 77 11.14 -8.41 9.85
N ARG A 78 10.09 -8.53 9.06
CA ARG A 78 10.16 -9.16 7.74
C ARG A 78 10.77 -8.22 6.68
N LEU A 79 10.35 -6.96 6.67
CA LEU A 79 10.70 -6.01 5.60
C LEU A 79 11.89 -5.11 5.95
N ARG A 80 12.25 -5.02 7.20
CA ARG A 80 13.46 -4.34 7.71
C ARG A 80 13.65 -2.92 7.14
N PRO A 81 12.69 -1.99 7.40
CA PRO A 81 12.85 -0.63 6.90
C PRO A 81 13.93 0.15 7.63
N HIS A 82 14.54 1.11 6.92
CA HIS A 82 15.48 2.07 7.48
C HIS A 82 14.84 3.45 7.35
N GLY A 83 14.15 3.93 8.42
CA GLY A 83 13.41 5.17 8.36
C GLY A 83 12.18 5.04 7.47
N PHE A 84 11.96 6.03 6.59
CA PHE A 84 10.84 5.98 5.66
C PHE A 84 11.05 4.88 4.61
N ALA A 85 9.99 4.13 4.31
CA ALA A 85 10.01 3.17 3.22
C ALA A 85 8.60 3.01 2.64
N PHE A 86 8.55 3.00 1.30
CA PHE A 86 7.35 2.66 0.52
C PHE A 86 7.58 1.28 -0.06
N ILE A 87 6.69 0.33 0.22
CA ILE A 87 6.85 -1.05 -0.27
C ILE A 87 5.54 -1.51 -0.87
N LEU A 88 5.57 -1.88 -2.16
CA LEU A 88 4.41 -2.43 -2.87
C LEU A 88 4.49 -3.95 -2.87
N ILE A 89 3.45 -4.59 -2.38
CA ILE A 89 3.31 -6.05 -2.34
C ILE A 89 2.26 -6.45 -3.37
N GLY A 90 2.55 -7.47 -4.17
CA GLY A 90 1.58 -7.98 -5.13
C GLY A 90 0.52 -8.86 -4.48
N LYS A 91 -0.51 -9.23 -5.24
CA LYS A 91 -1.54 -10.16 -4.76
C LYS A 91 -0.96 -11.54 -4.44
N ASP A 92 0.18 -11.88 -5.04
CA ASP A 92 0.89 -13.13 -4.76
C ASP A 92 1.71 -13.08 -3.46
N GLY A 93 1.67 -11.96 -2.74
CA GLY A 93 2.38 -11.81 -1.47
C GLY A 93 3.85 -11.43 -1.61
N GLN A 94 4.34 -11.20 -2.80
CA GLN A 94 5.75 -10.88 -3.03
C GLN A 94 5.99 -9.38 -3.15
N VAL A 95 7.16 -8.92 -2.69
CA VAL A 95 7.57 -7.53 -2.84
C VAL A 95 7.79 -7.23 -4.32
N LYS A 96 7.10 -6.21 -4.85
CA LYS A 96 7.22 -5.80 -6.25
C LYS A 96 8.07 -4.54 -6.40
N LEU A 97 8.06 -3.68 -5.39
CA LEU A 97 8.74 -2.39 -5.46
C LEU A 97 9.07 -1.91 -4.06
N ARG A 98 10.25 -1.32 -3.89
CA ARG A 98 10.65 -0.74 -2.61
C ARG A 98 11.36 0.58 -2.89
N LYS A 99 10.88 1.68 -2.27
CA LYS A 99 11.42 3.02 -2.48
C LYS A 99 11.70 3.71 -1.14
N PRO A 100 12.81 4.46 -1.05
CA PRO A 100 13.15 5.21 0.17
C PRO A 100 12.49 6.59 0.23
N SER A 101 11.71 6.96 -0.78
CA SER A 101 11.06 8.27 -0.87
C SER A 101 9.61 8.11 -1.33
N PRO A 102 8.75 9.13 -1.10
CA PRO A 102 7.33 9.04 -1.48
C PRO A 102 7.13 8.86 -2.99
N TRP A 103 6.09 8.10 -3.32
CA TRP A 103 5.68 7.83 -4.70
C TRP A 103 4.26 8.30 -4.92
N ASN A 104 4.02 9.00 -6.02
CA ASN A 104 2.68 9.49 -6.33
C ASN A 104 1.80 8.36 -6.89
N ILE A 105 0.49 8.58 -6.78
CA ILE A 105 -0.48 7.55 -7.15
C ILE A 105 -0.45 7.22 -8.65
N ARG A 106 -0.11 8.19 -9.51
CA ARG A 106 -0.04 7.96 -10.95
C ARG A 106 1.05 6.94 -11.29
N GLU A 107 2.23 7.09 -10.68
CA GLU A 107 3.34 6.15 -10.91
C GLU A 107 3.03 4.77 -10.33
N ILE A 108 2.41 4.73 -9.17
CA ILE A 108 1.99 3.47 -8.53
C ILE A 108 1.01 2.73 -9.44
N ALA A 109 -0.01 3.44 -9.93
CA ALA A 109 -1.01 2.86 -10.83
C ALA A 109 -0.38 2.31 -12.10
N ARG A 110 0.57 3.07 -12.67
CA ARG A 110 1.26 2.66 -13.90
C ARG A 110 2.02 1.36 -13.70
N VAL A 111 2.72 1.22 -12.58
CA VAL A 111 3.46 -0.01 -12.27
C VAL A 111 2.52 -1.19 -12.11
N ILE A 112 1.45 -1.01 -11.34
CA ILE A 112 0.48 -2.08 -11.09
C ILE A 112 -0.21 -2.51 -12.38
N ASP A 113 -0.62 -1.56 -13.22
CA ASP A 113 -1.38 -1.85 -14.45
C ASP A 113 -0.59 -2.67 -15.47
N LYS A 114 0.73 -2.72 -15.34
CA LYS A 114 1.58 -3.54 -16.21
C LYS A 114 1.76 -4.97 -15.69
N MET A 115 1.30 -5.26 -14.47
CA MET A 115 1.45 -6.60 -13.89
C MET A 115 0.50 -7.60 -14.54
N PRO A 116 0.93 -8.86 -14.78
CA PRO A 116 0.08 -9.86 -15.44
C PRO A 116 -1.26 -10.09 -14.73
N ILE A 117 -1.27 -10.19 -13.40
CA ILE A 117 -2.50 -10.41 -12.65
C ILE A 117 -3.46 -9.23 -12.85
N ARG A 118 -2.93 -8.00 -12.82
CA ARG A 118 -3.76 -6.81 -13.04
C ARG A 118 -4.30 -6.76 -14.47
N GLN A 119 -3.49 -7.16 -15.45
CA GLN A 119 -3.92 -7.24 -16.84
C GLN A 119 -5.10 -8.20 -16.98
N GLN A 120 -5.03 -9.35 -16.33
CA GLN A 120 -6.12 -10.32 -16.31
C GLN A 120 -7.39 -9.74 -15.69
N GLU A 121 -7.24 -9.00 -14.58
CA GLU A 121 -8.38 -8.33 -13.94
C GLU A 121 -9.07 -7.35 -14.88
N MET A 122 -8.29 -6.53 -15.57
CA MET A 122 -8.84 -5.55 -16.50
C MET A 122 -9.53 -6.22 -17.68
N ASP A 123 -8.97 -7.28 -18.22
CA ASP A 123 -9.58 -8.04 -19.30
C ASP A 123 -10.90 -8.66 -18.89
N ARG A 124 -10.95 -9.21 -17.67
CA ARG A 124 -12.18 -9.79 -17.13
C ARG A 124 -13.27 -8.72 -16.98
N GLN A 125 -12.90 -7.53 -16.48
CA GLN A 125 -13.85 -6.43 -16.34
C GLN A 125 -14.42 -5.99 -17.68
N LYS A 126 -13.61 -5.96 -18.73
CA LYS A 126 -14.08 -5.63 -20.08
C LYS A 126 -15.08 -6.66 -20.59
N GLN A 127 -14.86 -7.93 -20.31
CA GLN A 127 -15.79 -8.99 -20.73
C GLN A 127 -17.12 -8.88 -19.99
N GLU A 128 -17.09 -8.54 -18.70
CA GLU A 128 -18.29 -8.38 -17.89
C GLU A 128 -19.17 -7.21 -18.34
N LYS A 129 -18.57 -6.20 -18.98
CA LYS A 129 -19.30 -5.02 -19.45
C LYS A 129 -19.94 -5.18 -20.82
N LYS A 130 -19.74 -6.32 -21.48
CA LYS A 130 -20.41 -6.62 -22.75
C LYS A 130 -21.82 -7.22 -22.48
#